data_2bcd3e05c4abba09b57aaa3045ffe007
#
_entry.id   2bcd3e05c4abba09b57aaa3045ffe007
#
_cell.length_a   1.000
_cell.length_b   1.000
_cell.length_c   1.000
_cell.angle_alpha   90.00
_cell.angle_beta   90.00
_cell.angle_gamma   90.00
#
_symmetry.space_group_name_H-M   'P 1'
#
loop_
_entity.id
_entity.type
_entity.pdbx_description
1 polymer ?
#
loop_
_entity_poly.entity_id
_entity_poly.type
_entity_poly.pdbx_seq_one_letter_code
_entity_poly.pdbx_strand_id
1 'polypeptide(L)'
;MKIERITTIGILVLSAMFLLTGCSGTKTNEETEMPEWTNLVYDRIGEAPVGGGFEMEDYWVWGSSVVKGDDGLYHMYASRWPKKLPFHPGWMTDSEIVHATSDNSEGPFEFSDVALGARGAQYWDGRSAHNPRVLRYKDLYVMFYTGSTHPFDDVTNPDTLKLGTAYPIVARSNKRIGIATSKSPYGPWERRDAPALNTKPDSFYSFLTSNPSPWINEDGSVVLMFKSRAYGDKYPFQSRMFIGMAMAPDINSPLKVVSDEPVFSKDKFGVIEDPFIWKDENGYHMIAKDQYGEITGHHHAGVMAHSVDAINWMVDDQPLAYERVINWSDGQAVKMGQLERPFGLIEQGRLTHLFFATMDGPGGFNRSTKSWNMVLPLK
;
A
#
# COMPACT_ATOMS: atom_id res chain seq x y z
N MET A 1 3.52 -84.31 -5.23
CA MET A 1 4.04 -85.45 -4.47
C MET A 1 5.36 -85.11 -3.87
N LYS A 2 5.42 -85.04 -2.61
CA LYS A 2 6.39 -85.07 -1.54
C LYS A 2 6.21 -83.93 -0.55
N ILE A 3 5.79 -84.38 0.59
CA ILE A 3 5.66 -83.74 1.92
C ILE A 3 7.00 -83.97 2.59
N GLU A 4 7.47 -83.01 3.38
CA GLU A 4 8.30 -83.16 4.59
C GLU A 4 8.23 -81.89 5.41
N ARG A 5 7.57 -81.90 6.44
CA ARG A 5 7.75 -82.13 7.93
C ARG A 5 8.66 -81.09 8.58
N ILE A 6 8.04 -80.26 9.32
CA ILE A 6 8.12 -79.72 10.68
C ILE A 6 9.38 -80.11 11.49
N THR A 7 10.01 -79.12 12.07
CA THR A 7 10.65 -79.24 13.41
C THR A 7 10.48 -77.91 14.20
N THR A 8 9.79 -78.08 15.33
CA THR A 8 9.53 -77.04 16.35
C THR A 8 10.72 -77.01 17.30
N ILE A 9 11.32 -75.81 17.48
CA ILE A 9 12.25 -75.56 18.60
C ILE A 9 11.64 -74.47 19.47
N GLY A 10 11.27 -74.87 20.67
CA GLY A 10 10.81 -73.95 21.70
C GLY A 10 11.98 -73.19 22.32
N ILE A 11 11.84 -71.91 22.45
CA ILE A 11 12.73 -71.08 23.23
C ILE A 11 11.90 -70.44 24.35
N LEU A 12 12.27 -70.74 25.59
CA LEU A 12 11.81 -70.08 26.78
C LEU A 12 12.24 -68.63 26.75
N VAL A 13 11.32 -67.68 26.92
CA VAL A 13 11.62 -66.29 27.15
C VAL A 13 11.25 -65.92 28.58
N LEU A 14 12.27 -65.62 29.37
CA LEU A 14 12.14 -65.03 30.70
C LEU A 14 11.47 -63.65 30.59
N SER A 15 10.38 -63.48 31.31
CA SER A 15 9.75 -62.19 31.51
C SER A 15 10.52 -61.37 32.51
N ALA A 16 11.20 -60.32 32.05
CA ALA A 16 11.69 -59.23 32.87
C ALA A 16 10.64 -58.11 32.90
N MET A 17 10.03 -57.93 34.05
CA MET A 17 9.04 -56.90 34.32
C MET A 17 9.78 -55.57 34.55
N PHE A 18 9.83 -54.71 33.54
CA PHE A 18 10.26 -53.31 33.71
C PHE A 18 9.04 -52.46 34.08
N LEU A 19 9.03 -51.96 35.31
CA LEU A 19 8.13 -50.90 35.73
C LEU A 19 8.54 -49.60 35.04
N LEU A 20 7.83 -49.24 33.96
CA LEU A 20 7.89 -47.91 33.41
C LEU A 20 6.94 -46.99 34.16
N THR A 21 7.51 -46.15 35.04
CA THR A 21 6.83 -44.99 35.59
C THR A 21 6.59 -44.00 34.42
N GLY A 22 5.38 -44.00 33.91
CA GLY A 22 4.93 -43.06 32.92
C GLY A 22 4.82 -41.66 33.52
N CYS A 23 5.74 -40.77 33.20
CA CYS A 23 5.48 -39.34 33.26
C CYS A 23 4.46 -39.01 32.16
N SER A 24 3.21 -38.85 32.51
CA SER A 24 2.21 -38.20 31.67
C SER A 24 2.54 -36.70 31.57
N GLY A 25 3.40 -36.37 30.63
CA GLY A 25 3.48 -34.97 30.16
C GLY A 25 2.15 -34.63 29.52
N THR A 26 1.29 -33.93 30.23
CA THR A 26 0.21 -33.16 29.65
C THR A 26 0.86 -32.16 28.68
N LYS A 27 0.75 -32.43 27.37
CA LYS A 27 0.89 -31.37 26.35
C LYS A 27 -0.29 -30.45 26.59
N THR A 28 -0.07 -29.38 27.32
CA THR A 28 -0.91 -28.19 27.24
C THR A 28 -0.77 -27.73 25.79
N ASN A 29 -1.80 -27.96 24.97
CA ASN A 29 -2.02 -27.15 23.84
C ASN A 29 -2.19 -25.74 24.43
N GLU A 30 -1.16 -24.94 24.39
CA GLU A 30 -1.31 -23.49 24.40
C GLU A 30 -2.07 -23.20 23.09
N GLU A 31 -3.39 -23.18 23.14
CA GLU A 31 -4.19 -22.40 22.23
C GLU A 31 -3.66 -20.99 22.39
N THR A 32 -2.83 -20.54 21.47
CA THR A 32 -2.45 -19.13 21.36
C THR A 32 -3.77 -18.43 21.15
N GLU A 33 -4.28 -17.77 22.18
CA GLU A 33 -5.45 -16.89 22.07
C GLU A 33 -5.13 -15.91 20.93
N MET A 34 -5.96 -15.95 19.89
CA MET A 34 -5.83 -14.97 18.78
C MET A 34 -5.99 -13.57 19.39
N PRO A 35 -5.11 -12.62 19.02
CA PRO A 35 -5.24 -11.25 19.52
C PRO A 35 -6.64 -10.72 19.25
N GLU A 36 -7.20 -9.99 20.21
CA GLU A 36 -8.47 -9.30 20.02
C GLU A 36 -8.25 -8.12 19.07
N TRP A 37 -8.67 -8.27 17.81
CA TRP A 37 -8.55 -7.25 16.78
C TRP A 37 -9.66 -6.22 16.92
N THR A 38 -9.41 -5.19 17.72
CA THR A 38 -10.31 -4.06 17.85
C THR A 38 -10.07 -3.03 16.75
N ASN A 39 -11.08 -2.27 16.37
CA ASN A 39 -10.92 -1.16 15.42
C ASN A 39 -10.03 -0.08 16.03
N LEU A 40 -8.80 -0.02 15.56
CA LEU A 40 -7.73 0.85 16.10
C LEU A 40 -7.84 2.30 15.60
N VAL A 41 -8.78 2.62 14.71
CA VAL A 41 -8.73 3.84 13.91
C VAL A 41 -10.01 4.67 14.04
N TYR A 42 -11.18 4.11 13.73
CA TYR A 42 -12.40 4.88 13.51
C TYR A 42 -12.76 5.78 14.70
N ASP A 43 -12.79 5.22 15.90
CA ASP A 43 -13.15 5.94 17.12
C ASP A 43 -12.08 6.94 17.61
N ARG A 44 -10.89 6.87 17.05
CA ARG A 44 -9.77 7.75 17.40
C ARG A 44 -9.63 8.95 16.47
N ILE A 45 -10.38 9.00 15.36
CA ILE A 45 -10.28 10.10 14.40
C ILE A 45 -10.66 11.42 15.09
N GLY A 46 -9.73 12.38 15.03
CA GLY A 46 -9.93 13.75 15.48
C GLY A 46 -10.44 14.68 14.38
N GLU A 47 -10.55 15.95 14.71
CA GLU A 47 -10.93 16.99 13.75
C GLU A 47 -9.75 17.30 12.82
N ALA A 48 -10.03 17.46 11.51
CA ALA A 48 -9.03 17.88 10.54
C ALA A 48 -8.63 19.34 10.79
N PRO A 49 -7.34 19.68 10.86
CA PRO A 49 -6.90 21.06 10.99
C PRO A 49 -7.22 21.84 9.71
N VAL A 50 -7.89 22.98 9.86
CA VAL A 50 -8.09 23.91 8.75
C VAL A 50 -6.74 24.48 8.32
N GLY A 51 -6.41 24.37 7.04
CA GLY A 51 -5.11 24.78 6.48
C GLY A 51 -3.96 23.81 6.75
N GLY A 52 -4.23 22.65 7.36
CA GLY A 52 -3.23 21.59 7.52
C GLY A 52 -2.99 20.82 6.23
N GLY A 53 -1.98 19.92 6.27
CA GLY A 53 -1.60 19.10 5.11
C GLY A 53 -0.77 19.85 4.08
N PHE A 54 -0.94 19.49 2.78
CA PHE A 54 -0.14 20.04 1.68
C PHE A 54 -0.99 20.33 0.44
N GLU A 55 -0.94 21.56 -0.05
CA GLU A 55 -1.65 22.06 -1.24
C GLU A 55 -0.71 22.89 -2.11
N MET A 56 -0.96 22.92 -3.43
CA MET A 56 -0.26 23.77 -4.40
C MET A 56 -1.26 24.39 -5.37
N GLU A 57 -1.14 25.69 -5.63
CA GLU A 57 -2.11 26.46 -6.44
C GLU A 57 -2.18 25.95 -7.89
N ASP A 58 -1.03 25.78 -8.56
CA ASP A 58 -0.94 25.44 -9.98
C ASP A 58 -0.87 23.94 -10.27
N TYR A 59 -0.98 23.11 -9.23
CA TYR A 59 -0.81 21.67 -9.33
C TYR A 59 -1.96 20.90 -8.68
N TRP A 60 -2.30 19.79 -9.30
CA TRP A 60 -2.97 18.71 -8.60
C TRP A 60 -1.97 18.05 -7.68
N VAL A 61 -2.34 17.88 -6.41
CA VAL A 61 -1.52 17.18 -5.40
C VAL A 61 -2.24 15.93 -4.95
N TRP A 62 -1.53 14.80 -4.87
CA TRP A 62 -2.14 13.50 -4.58
C TRP A 62 -1.21 12.56 -3.84
N GLY A 63 -1.77 11.67 -3.01
CA GLY A 63 -1.12 10.53 -2.36
C GLY A 63 0.22 10.87 -1.71
N SER A 64 0.23 11.01 -0.41
CA SER A 64 1.44 11.34 0.35
C SER A 64 1.95 10.20 1.22
N SER A 65 3.18 10.36 1.68
CA SER A 65 3.75 9.68 2.84
C SER A 65 4.57 10.66 3.66
N VAL A 66 4.59 10.50 4.97
CA VAL A 66 5.25 11.41 5.90
C VAL A 66 6.21 10.65 6.80
N VAL A 67 7.41 11.18 6.96
CA VAL A 67 8.41 10.67 7.90
C VAL A 67 8.98 11.82 8.72
N LYS A 68 9.36 11.55 9.98
CA LYS A 68 10.11 12.50 10.78
C LYS A 68 11.60 12.37 10.49
N GLY A 69 12.26 13.48 10.17
CA GLY A 69 13.69 13.55 9.92
C GLY A 69 14.51 13.69 11.21
N ASP A 70 15.83 13.47 11.08
CA ASP A 70 16.79 13.70 12.17
C ASP A 70 16.98 15.19 12.45
N ASP A 71 16.61 16.06 11.52
CA ASP A 71 16.58 17.52 11.67
C ASP A 71 15.38 17.99 12.51
N GLY A 72 14.50 17.08 12.91
CA GLY A 72 13.31 17.34 13.72
C GLY A 72 12.08 17.71 12.90
N LEU A 73 12.22 17.94 11.58
CA LEU A 73 11.13 18.28 10.68
C LEU A 73 10.33 17.03 10.26
N TYR A 74 9.11 17.26 9.85
CA TYR A 74 8.29 16.28 9.15
C TYR A 74 8.47 16.48 7.64
N HIS A 75 8.80 15.40 6.94
CA HIS A 75 9.04 15.36 5.51
C HIS A 75 7.91 14.63 4.82
N MET A 76 7.15 15.35 4.02
CA MET A 76 6.07 14.80 3.20
C MET A 76 6.56 14.61 1.76
N TYR A 77 6.30 13.44 1.20
CA TYR A 77 6.49 13.18 -0.23
C TYR A 77 5.12 12.95 -0.86
N ALA A 78 4.83 13.69 -1.92
CA ALA A 78 3.54 13.67 -2.59
C ALA A 78 3.68 13.64 -4.09
N SER A 79 2.68 13.10 -4.78
CA SER A 79 2.57 13.22 -6.24
C SER A 79 2.00 14.57 -6.61
N ARG A 80 2.53 15.21 -7.67
CA ARG A 80 1.89 16.37 -8.29
C ARG A 80 1.96 16.29 -9.81
N TRP A 81 1.04 16.97 -10.47
CA TRP A 81 1.07 17.24 -11.92
C TRP A 81 0.35 18.56 -12.23
N PRO A 82 0.71 19.24 -13.33
CA PRO A 82 0.19 20.59 -13.60
C PRO A 82 -1.33 20.62 -13.80
N LYS A 83 -2.02 21.60 -13.24
CA LYS A 83 -3.47 21.82 -13.44
C LYS A 83 -3.87 22.18 -14.88
N LYS A 84 -2.90 22.53 -15.76
CA LYS A 84 -3.16 22.64 -17.20
C LYS A 84 -3.58 21.31 -17.85
N LEU A 85 -3.26 20.18 -17.20
CA LEU A 85 -3.73 18.86 -17.57
C LEU A 85 -4.97 18.48 -16.74
N PRO A 86 -5.90 17.67 -17.28
CA PRO A 86 -7.01 17.20 -16.49
C PRO A 86 -6.50 16.38 -15.29
N PHE A 87 -7.22 16.43 -14.16
CA PHE A 87 -6.88 15.59 -13.01
C PHE A 87 -6.69 14.13 -13.45
N HIS A 88 -7.66 13.59 -14.16
CA HIS A 88 -7.63 12.25 -14.72
C HIS A 88 -7.85 12.32 -16.24
N PRO A 89 -6.91 11.90 -17.09
CA PRO A 89 -5.78 11.01 -16.81
C PRO A 89 -4.39 11.69 -16.71
N GLY A 90 -4.27 12.98 -16.46
CA GLY A 90 -3.00 13.73 -16.47
C GLY A 90 -1.90 13.13 -15.58
N TRP A 91 -2.28 12.60 -14.41
CA TRP A 91 -1.33 11.95 -13.50
C TRP A 91 -0.59 10.73 -14.10
N MET A 92 -1.13 10.11 -15.16
CA MET A 92 -0.48 8.95 -15.78
C MET A 92 0.69 9.36 -16.68
N THR A 93 0.71 10.60 -17.15
CA THR A 93 1.67 11.08 -18.13
C THR A 93 2.71 12.03 -17.57
N ASP A 94 2.35 12.83 -16.56
CA ASP A 94 3.15 13.97 -16.13
C ASP A 94 3.34 14.05 -14.60
N SER A 95 3.03 13.00 -13.85
CA SER A 95 3.21 13.02 -12.40
C SER A 95 4.68 12.93 -12.01
N GLU A 96 5.07 13.78 -11.06
CA GLU A 96 6.36 13.74 -10.37
C GLU A 96 6.15 13.64 -8.87
N ILE A 97 7.16 13.18 -8.13
CA ILE A 97 7.15 13.14 -6.67
C ILE A 97 7.90 14.35 -6.14
N VAL A 98 7.19 15.15 -5.35
CA VAL A 98 7.75 16.31 -4.66
C VAL A 98 7.96 16.04 -3.19
N HIS A 99 8.82 16.84 -2.59
CA HIS A 99 9.14 16.87 -1.19
C HIS A 99 8.67 18.21 -0.59
N ALA A 100 8.07 18.13 0.59
CA ALA A 100 7.63 19.28 1.37
C ALA A 100 7.96 19.06 2.85
N THR A 101 8.13 20.12 3.62
CA THR A 101 8.53 20.05 5.02
C THR A 101 7.61 20.85 5.93
N SER A 102 7.53 20.46 7.20
CA SER A 102 6.82 21.19 8.26
C SER A 102 7.45 20.93 9.62
N ASP A 103 7.38 21.92 10.52
CA ASP A 103 7.71 21.76 11.93
C ASP A 103 6.65 20.94 12.69
N ASN A 104 5.46 20.82 12.12
CA ASN A 104 4.30 20.17 12.71
C ASN A 104 3.84 18.95 11.88
N SER A 105 3.50 17.84 12.54
CA SER A 105 2.95 16.65 11.90
C SER A 105 1.65 16.90 11.11
N GLU A 106 0.88 17.88 11.50
CA GLU A 106 -0.37 18.26 10.83
C GLU A 106 -0.16 19.26 9.68
N GLY A 107 1.05 19.81 9.53
CA GLY A 107 1.34 20.85 8.56
C GLY A 107 0.94 22.27 9.07
N PRO A 108 0.80 23.27 8.19
CA PRO A 108 0.95 23.17 6.73
C PRO A 108 2.36 22.73 6.34
N PHE A 109 2.42 21.92 5.26
CA PHE A 109 3.70 21.54 4.67
C PHE A 109 4.06 22.53 3.56
N GLU A 110 5.31 22.97 3.53
CA GLU A 110 5.83 23.87 2.51
C GLU A 110 6.67 23.11 1.49
N PHE A 111 6.45 23.39 0.19
CA PHE A 111 7.22 22.78 -0.90
C PHE A 111 8.71 23.08 -0.74
N SER A 112 9.54 22.04 -0.80
CA SER A 112 10.99 22.14 -0.75
C SER A 112 11.60 21.92 -2.15
N ASP A 113 11.40 20.74 -2.72
CA ASP A 113 12.07 20.34 -3.97
C ASP A 113 11.31 19.21 -4.70
N VAL A 114 11.84 18.82 -5.87
CA VAL A 114 11.39 17.64 -6.63
C VAL A 114 12.25 16.45 -6.27
N ALA A 115 11.67 15.50 -5.54
CA ALA A 115 12.38 14.28 -5.15
C ALA A 115 12.60 13.32 -6.33
N LEU A 116 11.55 13.03 -7.13
CA LEU A 116 11.65 12.21 -8.34
C LEU A 116 10.91 12.86 -9.51
N GLY A 117 11.61 13.56 -10.37
CA GLY A 117 11.09 14.10 -11.63
C GLY A 117 11.19 13.09 -12.80
N ALA A 118 10.69 13.47 -13.97
CA ALA A 118 10.88 12.73 -15.21
C ALA A 118 12.38 12.56 -15.52
N ARG A 119 12.78 11.39 -16.07
CA ARG A 119 14.17 11.10 -16.42
C ARG A 119 14.40 10.58 -17.84
N GLY A 120 13.33 10.67 -18.68
CA GLY A 120 13.38 10.29 -20.09
C GLY A 120 12.69 8.96 -20.39
N ALA A 121 12.05 8.87 -21.55
CA ALA A 121 11.20 7.74 -21.96
C ALA A 121 11.93 6.40 -22.07
N GLN A 122 13.27 6.41 -22.14
CA GLN A 122 14.11 5.21 -22.19
C GLN A 122 14.14 4.43 -20.86
N TYR A 123 13.77 5.07 -19.76
CA TYR A 123 13.67 4.42 -18.45
C TYR A 123 12.24 3.92 -18.21
N TRP A 124 12.10 2.84 -17.48
CA TRP A 124 10.80 2.23 -17.15
C TRP A 124 9.86 3.16 -16.35
N ASP A 125 10.42 4.11 -15.59
CA ASP A 125 9.74 5.15 -14.79
C ASP A 125 10.03 6.56 -15.33
N GLY A 126 10.42 6.66 -16.59
CA GLY A 126 11.03 7.86 -17.13
C GLY A 126 10.06 9.02 -17.38
N ARG A 127 8.78 8.76 -17.49
CA ARG A 127 7.74 9.75 -17.77
C ARG A 127 6.92 10.16 -16.56
N SER A 128 6.66 9.23 -15.64
CA SER A 128 5.81 9.48 -14.47
C SER A 128 6.33 8.71 -13.25
N ALA A 129 6.47 9.42 -12.12
CA ALA A 129 6.66 8.87 -10.79
C ALA A 129 5.47 9.29 -9.92
N HIS A 130 4.84 8.34 -9.21
CA HIS A 130 3.55 8.55 -8.58
C HIS A 130 3.39 7.71 -7.31
N ASN A 131 2.54 8.17 -6.38
CA ASN A 131 2.16 7.44 -5.17
C ASN A 131 3.35 6.95 -4.33
N PRO A 132 4.16 7.88 -3.80
CA PRO A 132 5.30 7.54 -2.95
C PRO A 132 4.87 6.93 -1.62
N ARG A 133 5.70 6.01 -1.12
CA ARG A 133 5.68 5.49 0.25
C ARG A 133 7.11 5.50 0.77
N VAL A 134 7.40 6.39 1.69
CA VAL A 134 8.74 6.54 2.28
C VAL A 134 8.74 5.96 3.68
N LEU A 135 9.72 5.12 3.93
CA LEU A 135 9.99 4.54 5.24
C LEU A 135 11.42 4.88 5.64
N ARG A 136 11.64 5.04 6.94
CA ARG A 136 12.99 5.06 7.48
C ARG A 136 13.39 3.66 7.89
N TYR A 137 14.53 3.21 7.40
CA TYR A 137 15.15 1.95 7.80
C TYR A 137 16.64 2.16 8.07
N LYS A 138 17.03 2.06 9.35
CA LYS A 138 18.39 2.37 9.83
C LYS A 138 18.81 3.79 9.43
N ASP A 139 19.90 3.92 8.68
CA ASP A 139 20.45 5.18 8.17
C ASP A 139 19.92 5.57 6.77
N LEU A 140 18.92 4.86 6.26
CA LEU A 140 18.36 5.09 4.93
C LEU A 140 16.90 5.54 5.00
N TYR A 141 16.55 6.44 4.09
CA TYR A 141 15.19 6.67 3.63
C TYR A 141 14.93 5.80 2.40
N VAL A 142 13.88 5.01 2.41
CA VAL A 142 13.53 4.05 1.36
C VAL A 142 12.17 4.44 0.81
N MET A 143 12.13 4.86 -0.45
CA MET A 143 10.92 5.25 -1.16
C MET A 143 10.48 4.15 -2.10
N PHE A 144 9.29 3.60 -1.89
CA PHE A 144 8.57 2.79 -2.87
C PHE A 144 7.63 3.70 -3.66
N TYR A 145 7.58 3.52 -4.97
CA TYR A 145 6.75 4.38 -5.83
C TYR A 145 6.23 3.62 -7.05
N THR A 146 5.22 4.18 -7.68
CA THR A 146 4.75 3.72 -8.98
C THR A 146 5.44 4.52 -10.06
N GLY A 147 6.20 3.85 -10.93
CA GLY A 147 6.78 4.46 -12.12
C GLY A 147 6.06 4.05 -13.38
N SER A 148 6.10 4.88 -14.40
CA SER A 148 5.55 4.59 -15.73
C SER A 148 6.34 5.29 -16.84
N THR A 149 6.20 4.76 -18.04
CA THR A 149 6.73 5.36 -19.27
C THR A 149 5.79 5.11 -20.45
N HIS A 150 5.95 5.88 -21.51
CA HIS A 150 5.23 5.72 -22.77
C HIS A 150 6.07 6.28 -23.92
N PRO A 151 5.88 5.80 -25.17
CA PRO A 151 6.67 6.22 -26.32
C PRO A 151 6.20 7.51 -26.97
N PHE A 152 5.09 8.10 -26.49
CA PHE A 152 4.49 9.27 -27.10
C PHE A 152 5.21 10.56 -26.71
N ASP A 153 5.05 11.60 -27.53
CA ASP A 153 5.51 12.96 -27.22
C ASP A 153 4.78 13.53 -26.00
N ASP A 154 5.31 14.60 -25.42
CA ASP A 154 4.69 15.30 -24.30
C ASP A 154 3.33 15.89 -24.71
N VAL A 155 2.39 15.90 -23.77
CA VAL A 155 1.04 16.41 -24.01
C VAL A 155 1.08 17.92 -24.16
N THR A 156 0.98 18.40 -25.41
CA THR A 156 0.91 19.83 -25.73
C THR A 156 -0.52 20.40 -25.74
N ASN A 157 -1.50 19.55 -26.06
CA ASN A 157 -2.93 19.90 -26.03
C ASN A 157 -3.66 19.00 -25.02
N PRO A 158 -4.10 19.53 -23.86
CA PRO A 158 -4.81 18.77 -22.83
C PRO A 158 -6.07 18.06 -23.31
N ASP A 159 -6.76 18.62 -24.30
CA ASP A 159 -8.00 18.06 -24.87
C ASP A 159 -7.78 16.72 -25.59
N THR A 160 -6.54 16.40 -25.97
CA THR A 160 -6.18 15.13 -26.59
C THR A 160 -6.00 14.01 -25.55
N LEU A 161 -5.79 14.36 -24.28
CA LEU A 161 -5.56 13.42 -23.21
C LEU A 161 -6.89 12.90 -22.63
N LYS A 162 -7.52 11.96 -23.34
CA LYS A 162 -8.79 11.33 -22.94
C LYS A 162 -8.59 9.88 -22.56
N LEU A 163 -9.35 9.39 -21.60
CA LEU A 163 -9.27 8.01 -21.08
C LEU A 163 -9.35 6.94 -22.17
N GLY A 164 -10.09 7.21 -23.22
CA GLY A 164 -10.29 6.32 -24.34
C GLY A 164 -9.20 6.32 -25.42
N THR A 165 -8.12 7.07 -25.24
CA THR A 165 -7.02 7.12 -26.22
C THR A 165 -5.89 6.14 -25.86
N ALA A 166 -5.01 5.86 -26.82
CA ALA A 166 -3.86 4.98 -26.60
C ALA A 166 -2.93 5.48 -25.48
N TYR A 167 -2.82 6.79 -25.32
CA TYR A 167 -1.93 7.45 -24.38
C TYR A 167 -2.09 6.93 -22.93
N PRO A 168 -3.23 7.10 -22.27
CA PRO A 168 -3.40 6.64 -20.90
C PRO A 168 -3.46 5.11 -20.78
N ILE A 169 -3.84 4.39 -21.85
CA ILE A 169 -3.84 2.93 -21.84
C ILE A 169 -2.40 2.42 -21.78
N VAL A 170 -1.52 2.89 -22.64
CA VAL A 170 -0.10 2.49 -22.70
C VAL A 170 0.62 2.93 -21.43
N ALA A 171 0.46 4.18 -20.98
CA ALA A 171 1.05 4.65 -19.73
C ALA A 171 0.60 3.80 -18.54
N ARG A 172 -0.68 3.41 -18.49
CA ARG A 172 -1.22 2.56 -17.42
C ARG A 172 -0.65 1.13 -17.47
N SER A 173 -0.57 0.51 -18.64
CA SER A 173 -0.03 -0.85 -18.80
C SER A 173 1.46 -0.94 -18.48
N ASN A 174 2.19 0.17 -18.56
CA ASN A 174 3.61 0.27 -18.23
C ASN A 174 3.90 0.59 -16.75
N LYS A 175 2.87 0.69 -15.91
CA LYS A 175 3.09 0.92 -14.48
C LYS A 175 3.79 -0.25 -13.82
N ARG A 176 4.82 0.08 -13.06
CA ARG A 176 5.60 -0.86 -12.23
C ARG A 176 5.91 -0.20 -10.89
N ILE A 177 6.31 -1.02 -9.92
CA ILE A 177 6.75 -0.53 -8.62
C ILE A 177 8.27 -0.46 -8.61
N GLY A 178 8.79 0.69 -8.18
CA GLY A 178 10.20 0.94 -7.99
C GLY A 178 10.60 1.20 -6.56
N ILE A 179 11.91 1.19 -6.34
CA ILE A 179 12.54 1.60 -5.08
C ILE A 179 13.60 2.66 -5.39
N ALA A 180 13.59 3.73 -4.62
CA ALA A 180 14.68 4.70 -4.53
C ALA A 180 15.15 4.81 -3.08
N THR A 181 16.43 5.08 -2.88
CA THR A 181 17.03 5.22 -1.56
C THR A 181 17.81 6.51 -1.42
N SER A 182 17.88 7.04 -0.19
CA SER A 182 18.73 8.19 0.14
C SER A 182 19.17 8.12 1.60
N LYS A 183 20.31 8.72 1.92
CA LYS A 183 20.77 8.92 3.30
C LYS A 183 20.21 10.18 3.94
N SER A 184 19.60 11.05 3.15
CA SER A 184 19.01 12.30 3.60
C SER A 184 17.55 12.38 3.11
N PRO A 185 16.63 12.96 3.90
CA PRO A 185 15.26 13.20 3.44
C PRO A 185 15.21 14.17 2.25
N TYR A 186 16.22 14.99 2.06
CA TYR A 186 16.36 15.92 0.93
C TYR A 186 16.95 15.26 -0.33
N GLY A 187 17.31 13.97 -0.27
CA GLY A 187 18.02 13.32 -1.36
C GLY A 187 19.56 13.51 -1.28
N PRO A 188 20.29 13.31 -2.37
CA PRO A 188 19.74 12.83 -3.65
C PRO A 188 19.14 11.42 -3.54
N TRP A 189 18.12 11.15 -4.34
CA TRP A 189 17.46 9.85 -4.40
C TRP A 189 18.07 8.98 -5.50
N GLU A 190 18.61 7.83 -5.11
CA GLU A 190 19.16 6.83 -6.02
C GLU A 190 18.05 5.89 -6.49
N ARG A 191 17.64 6.00 -7.77
CA ARG A 191 16.63 5.13 -8.39
C ARG A 191 17.29 3.91 -9.01
N ARG A 192 16.60 2.79 -8.97
CA ARG A 192 17.02 1.58 -9.72
C ARG A 192 16.59 1.69 -11.18
N ASP A 193 17.45 1.18 -12.09
CA ASP A 193 17.17 1.15 -13.53
C ASP A 193 16.22 0.01 -13.93
N ALA A 194 15.92 -0.91 -13.01
CA ALA A 194 14.90 -1.93 -13.16
C ALA A 194 13.80 -1.77 -12.09
N PRO A 195 12.54 -2.09 -12.40
CA PRO A 195 11.48 -2.10 -11.40
C PRO A 195 11.76 -3.14 -10.29
N ALA A 196 11.39 -2.80 -9.05
CA ALA A 196 11.49 -3.72 -7.92
C ALA A 196 10.43 -4.83 -7.99
N LEU A 197 9.25 -4.50 -8.55
CA LEU A 197 8.20 -5.47 -8.85
C LEU A 197 7.68 -5.25 -10.26
N ASN A 198 7.92 -6.23 -11.13
CA ASN A 198 7.45 -6.25 -12.51
C ASN A 198 6.11 -7.00 -12.61
N THR A 199 5.46 -6.96 -13.77
CA THR A 199 4.33 -7.83 -14.13
C THR A 199 4.81 -9.23 -14.49
N LYS A 200 3.90 -10.22 -14.40
CA LYS A 200 4.12 -11.60 -14.85
C LYS A 200 3.02 -11.97 -15.85
N PRO A 201 3.34 -12.46 -17.05
CA PRO A 201 2.34 -12.97 -17.98
C PRO A 201 1.40 -13.99 -17.34
N ASP A 202 0.16 -14.06 -17.79
CA ASP A 202 -0.84 -15.05 -17.39
C ASP A 202 -1.12 -15.08 -15.87
N SER A 203 -0.96 -13.95 -15.20
CA SER A 203 -1.22 -13.80 -13.76
C SER A 203 -2.21 -12.66 -13.48
N PHE A 204 -2.70 -12.57 -12.23
CA PHE A 204 -3.58 -11.49 -11.77
C PHE A 204 -2.90 -10.11 -11.82
N TYR A 205 -1.59 -10.05 -11.98
CA TYR A 205 -0.81 -8.82 -12.11
C TYR A 205 -0.08 -8.69 -13.46
N SER A 206 -0.66 -9.28 -14.52
CA SER A 206 -0.05 -9.27 -15.85
C SER A 206 -0.09 -7.91 -16.54
N PHE A 207 -1.09 -7.06 -16.25
CA PHE A 207 -1.25 -5.75 -16.90
C PHE A 207 -0.45 -4.64 -16.21
N LEU A 208 -0.53 -4.55 -14.87
CA LEU A 208 0.19 -3.55 -14.08
C LEU A 208 0.45 -4.00 -12.66
N THR A 209 1.51 -3.43 -12.05
CA THR A 209 1.73 -3.35 -10.61
C THR A 209 1.85 -1.88 -10.20
N SER A 210 1.18 -1.47 -9.11
CA SER A 210 1.13 -0.06 -8.69
C SER A 210 0.72 0.09 -7.24
N ASN A 211 0.68 1.33 -6.75
CA ASN A 211 0.18 1.72 -5.44
C ASN A 211 0.82 0.88 -4.33
N PRO A 212 2.15 0.96 -4.18
CA PRO A 212 2.86 0.18 -3.18
C PRO A 212 2.45 0.58 -1.77
N SER A 213 2.34 -0.41 -0.89
CA SER A 213 2.28 -0.24 0.56
C SER A 213 3.31 -1.17 1.20
N PRO A 214 4.52 -0.69 1.40
CA PRO A 214 5.60 -1.46 1.99
C PRO A 214 5.59 -1.43 3.51
N TRP A 215 6.14 -2.48 4.12
CA TRP A 215 6.65 -2.51 5.47
C TRP A 215 8.03 -3.16 5.47
N ILE A 216 8.97 -2.59 6.24
CA ILE A 216 10.30 -3.15 6.43
C ILE A 216 10.38 -3.62 7.89
N ASN A 217 10.54 -4.92 8.09
CA ASN A 217 10.68 -5.51 9.40
C ASN A 217 12.04 -5.17 10.03
N GLU A 218 12.19 -5.38 11.33
CA GLU A 218 13.44 -5.13 12.07
C GLU A 218 14.63 -5.93 11.53
N ASP A 219 14.39 -7.16 11.05
CA ASP A 219 15.40 -8.02 10.42
C ASP A 219 15.80 -7.57 9.00
N GLY A 220 15.10 -6.57 8.46
CA GLY A 220 15.32 -6.02 7.13
C GLY A 220 14.46 -6.63 6.04
N SER A 221 13.71 -7.67 6.34
CA SER A 221 12.79 -8.27 5.38
C SER A 221 11.69 -7.29 4.98
N VAL A 222 11.30 -7.34 3.71
CA VAL A 222 10.31 -6.44 3.12
C VAL A 222 9.02 -7.19 2.87
N VAL A 223 7.92 -6.60 3.32
CA VAL A 223 6.56 -6.98 2.99
C VAL A 223 5.97 -5.86 2.12
N LEU A 224 5.38 -6.20 0.99
CA LEU A 224 4.79 -5.24 0.07
C LEU A 224 3.38 -5.68 -0.32
N MET A 225 2.39 -4.94 0.11
CA MET A 225 1.05 -5.02 -0.46
C MET A 225 0.96 -4.10 -1.68
N PHE A 226 0.33 -4.55 -2.76
CA PHE A 226 0.30 -3.79 -4.00
C PHE A 226 -1.01 -3.98 -4.78
N LYS A 227 -1.41 -2.93 -5.47
CA LYS A 227 -2.50 -2.97 -6.44
C LYS A 227 -2.03 -3.54 -7.75
N SER A 228 -2.88 -4.35 -8.38
CA SER A 228 -2.63 -4.93 -9.69
C SER A 228 -3.88 -5.03 -10.55
N ARG A 229 -3.67 -5.34 -11.81
CA ARG A 229 -4.69 -5.75 -12.78
C ARG A 229 -4.08 -6.78 -13.73
N ALA A 230 -4.90 -7.68 -14.22
CA ALA A 230 -4.56 -8.57 -15.33
C ALA A 230 -4.94 -7.95 -16.67
N TYR A 231 -4.39 -8.46 -17.78
CA TYR A 231 -4.92 -8.20 -19.11
C TYR A 231 -6.35 -8.70 -19.23
N GLY A 232 -7.16 -7.99 -20.00
CA GLY A 232 -8.51 -8.35 -20.35
C GLY A 232 -8.71 -8.27 -21.87
N ASP A 233 -9.62 -9.09 -22.39
CA ASP A 233 -9.86 -9.19 -23.84
C ASP A 233 -10.59 -7.97 -24.44
N LYS A 234 -11.28 -7.23 -23.59
CA LYS A 234 -12.09 -6.08 -24.00
C LYS A 234 -11.45 -4.78 -23.57
N TYR A 235 -11.61 -3.75 -24.41
CA TYR A 235 -11.26 -2.38 -24.06
C TYR A 235 -11.83 -2.00 -22.67
N PRO A 236 -11.05 -1.37 -21.77
CA PRO A 236 -9.69 -0.84 -21.91
C PRO A 236 -8.55 -1.85 -21.64
N PHE A 237 -8.73 -3.12 -21.98
CA PHE A 237 -7.76 -4.21 -21.93
C PHE A 237 -7.23 -4.55 -20.53
N GLN A 238 -7.96 -4.22 -19.50
CA GLN A 238 -7.60 -4.50 -18.11
C GLN A 238 -8.76 -5.12 -17.34
N SER A 239 -8.43 -6.01 -16.43
CA SER A 239 -9.38 -6.61 -15.48
C SER A 239 -9.85 -5.60 -14.41
N ARG A 240 -10.72 -6.06 -13.50
CA ARG A 240 -10.94 -5.40 -12.20
C ARG A 240 -9.65 -5.35 -11.39
N MET A 241 -9.66 -4.55 -10.31
CA MET A 241 -8.52 -4.44 -9.41
C MET A 241 -8.37 -5.70 -8.57
N PHE A 242 -7.10 -6.02 -8.32
CA PHE A 242 -6.66 -7.03 -7.38
C PHE A 242 -5.63 -6.43 -6.42
N ILE A 243 -5.55 -6.97 -5.22
CA ILE A 243 -4.48 -6.67 -4.29
C ILE A 243 -3.65 -7.95 -4.11
N GLY A 244 -2.36 -7.80 -4.31
CA GLY A 244 -1.38 -8.87 -4.12
C GLY A 244 -0.39 -8.55 -3.01
N MET A 245 0.33 -9.59 -2.59
CA MET A 245 1.44 -9.49 -1.64
C MET A 245 2.73 -9.97 -2.29
N ALA A 246 3.83 -9.26 -2.00
CA ALA A 246 5.18 -9.65 -2.37
C ALA A 246 6.12 -9.49 -1.18
N MET A 247 7.15 -10.32 -1.11
CA MET A 247 8.15 -10.29 -0.04
C MET A 247 9.56 -10.38 -0.59
N ALA A 248 10.51 -9.83 0.16
CA ALA A 248 11.94 -9.95 -0.09
C ALA A 248 12.69 -10.07 1.25
N PRO A 249 13.86 -10.76 1.28
CA PRO A 249 14.66 -10.86 2.51
C PRO A 249 15.30 -9.53 2.93
N ASP A 250 15.44 -8.58 2.00
CA ASP A 250 15.94 -7.24 2.23
C ASP A 250 15.55 -6.30 1.09
N ILE A 251 15.81 -4.98 1.26
CA ILE A 251 15.47 -3.97 0.26
C ILE A 251 16.20 -4.12 -1.08
N ASN A 252 17.34 -4.82 -1.13
CA ASN A 252 18.17 -5.00 -2.35
C ASN A 252 17.81 -6.28 -3.10
N SER A 253 17.13 -7.19 -2.45
CA SER A 253 16.70 -8.46 -3.02
C SER A 253 15.45 -8.29 -3.91
N PRO A 254 15.26 -9.15 -4.93
CA PRO A 254 14.04 -9.13 -5.73
C PRO A 254 12.79 -9.43 -4.91
N LEU A 255 11.76 -8.62 -5.08
CA LEU A 255 10.43 -8.89 -4.53
C LEU A 255 9.81 -10.09 -5.25
N LYS A 256 9.30 -11.06 -4.48
CA LYS A 256 8.61 -12.25 -4.98
C LYS A 256 7.15 -12.21 -4.53
N VAL A 257 6.22 -12.32 -5.48
CA VAL A 257 4.79 -12.46 -5.18
C VAL A 257 4.57 -13.79 -4.47
N VAL A 258 3.87 -13.74 -3.33
CA VAL A 258 3.77 -14.88 -2.40
C VAL A 258 2.70 -15.90 -2.77
N SER A 259 1.77 -15.55 -3.69
CA SER A 259 0.66 -16.42 -4.10
C SER A 259 0.34 -16.18 -5.58
N ASP A 260 -0.10 -17.21 -6.28
CA ASP A 260 -0.64 -17.08 -7.65
C ASP A 260 -2.06 -16.48 -7.66
N GLU A 261 -2.73 -16.42 -6.51
CA GLU A 261 -4.03 -15.79 -6.33
C GLU A 261 -3.89 -14.46 -5.58
N PRO A 262 -4.74 -13.46 -5.89
CA PRO A 262 -4.75 -12.19 -5.15
C PRO A 262 -5.21 -12.38 -3.70
N VAL A 263 -4.72 -11.55 -2.82
CA VAL A 263 -5.14 -11.52 -1.41
C VAL A 263 -6.54 -10.94 -1.28
N PHE A 264 -6.83 -9.85 -2.00
CA PHE A 264 -8.16 -9.26 -2.11
C PHE A 264 -8.58 -9.17 -3.57
N SER A 265 -9.81 -9.57 -3.84
CA SER A 265 -10.48 -9.51 -5.14
C SER A 265 -11.97 -9.33 -4.92
N LYS A 266 -12.74 -9.10 -6.00
CA LYS A 266 -14.19 -9.04 -5.91
C LYS A 266 -14.83 -10.29 -5.28
N ASP A 267 -14.28 -11.46 -5.60
CA ASP A 267 -14.80 -12.75 -5.17
C ASP A 267 -14.26 -13.16 -3.79
N LYS A 268 -13.29 -12.38 -3.28
CA LYS A 268 -12.69 -12.57 -1.95
C LYS A 268 -12.65 -11.21 -1.24
N PHE A 269 -13.56 -11.01 -0.31
CA PHE A 269 -13.76 -9.82 0.54
C PHE A 269 -14.35 -8.57 -0.16
N GLY A 270 -14.40 -8.44 -1.48
CA GLY A 270 -14.80 -7.23 -2.17
C GLY A 270 -13.63 -6.49 -2.83
N VAL A 271 -13.95 -5.42 -3.57
CA VAL A 271 -12.93 -4.63 -4.30
C VAL A 271 -12.41 -3.52 -3.41
N ILE A 272 -11.16 -3.62 -3.02
CA ILE A 272 -10.44 -2.57 -2.29
C ILE A 272 -9.37 -1.90 -3.15
N GLU A 273 -8.96 -0.68 -2.77
CA GLU A 273 -7.91 0.10 -3.43
C GLU A 273 -7.05 0.84 -2.40
N ASP A 274 -5.84 1.17 -2.78
CA ASP A 274 -4.94 2.05 -2.02
C ASP A 274 -4.62 1.56 -0.59
N PRO A 275 -4.06 0.36 -0.44
CA PRO A 275 -3.70 -0.13 0.87
C PRO A 275 -2.62 0.73 1.53
N PHE A 276 -2.69 0.81 2.84
CA PHE A 276 -1.63 1.19 3.75
C PHE A 276 -1.50 0.10 4.80
N ILE A 277 -0.32 -0.51 4.89
CA ILE A 277 -0.02 -1.54 5.90
C ILE A 277 0.97 -1.02 6.94
N TRP A 278 0.82 -1.50 8.17
CA TRP A 278 1.80 -1.35 9.24
C TRP A 278 1.81 -2.59 10.12
N LYS A 279 2.78 -2.67 11.03
CA LYS A 279 2.91 -3.77 11.97
C LYS A 279 3.08 -3.24 13.38
N ASP A 280 2.47 -3.91 14.34
CA ASP A 280 2.69 -3.77 15.77
C ASP A 280 2.96 -5.14 16.42
N GLU A 281 2.84 -5.21 17.74
CA GLU A 281 3.03 -6.43 18.53
C GLU A 281 2.00 -7.54 18.22
N ASN A 282 0.81 -7.18 17.73
CA ASN A 282 -0.26 -8.12 17.39
C ASN A 282 -0.12 -8.70 15.99
N GLY A 283 0.62 -8.01 15.09
CA GLY A 283 0.81 -8.44 13.72
C GLY A 283 0.68 -7.29 12.72
N TYR A 284 0.24 -7.61 11.52
CA TYR A 284 0.08 -6.65 10.43
C TYR A 284 -1.36 -6.16 10.37
N HIS A 285 -1.50 -4.85 10.17
CA HIS A 285 -2.77 -4.16 9.97
C HIS A 285 -2.79 -3.54 8.57
N MET A 286 -3.98 -3.34 8.05
CA MET A 286 -4.21 -2.66 6.78
C MET A 286 -5.40 -1.71 6.88
N ILE A 287 -5.23 -0.52 6.31
CA ILE A 287 -6.33 0.36 5.91
C ILE A 287 -6.32 0.44 4.39
N ALA A 288 -7.48 0.28 3.77
CA ALA A 288 -7.64 0.47 2.33
C ALA A 288 -8.99 1.12 2.02
N LYS A 289 -9.15 1.68 0.83
CA LYS A 289 -10.45 2.20 0.38
C LYS A 289 -11.36 1.05 -0.07
N ASP A 290 -12.56 0.96 0.47
CA ASP A 290 -13.64 0.11 -0.03
C ASP A 290 -14.27 0.78 -1.26
N GLN A 291 -13.98 0.25 -2.44
CA GLN A 291 -14.30 0.89 -3.71
C GLN A 291 -15.80 1.03 -3.95
N TYR A 292 -16.59 0.10 -3.46
CA TYR A 292 -18.04 0.04 -3.73
C TYR A 292 -18.90 -0.03 -2.47
N GLY A 293 -18.32 -0.02 -1.28
CA GLY A 293 -19.03 -0.19 -0.02
C GLY A 293 -19.53 -1.62 0.20
N GLU A 294 -18.91 -2.59 -0.46
CA GLU A 294 -19.29 -4.01 -0.37
C GLU A 294 -18.90 -4.62 0.99
N ILE A 295 -17.90 -4.03 1.68
CA ILE A 295 -17.37 -4.51 2.95
C ILE A 295 -17.90 -3.68 4.12
N THR A 296 -17.78 -2.36 4.03
CA THR A 296 -18.10 -1.43 5.12
C THR A 296 -19.55 -0.96 5.12
N GLY A 297 -20.30 -1.19 4.03
CA GLY A 297 -21.62 -0.59 3.81
C GLY A 297 -21.57 0.87 3.34
N HIS A 298 -20.37 1.47 3.25
CA HIS A 298 -20.16 2.88 2.92
C HIS A 298 -19.26 3.03 1.70
N HIS A 299 -19.80 3.57 0.61
CA HIS A 299 -19.08 3.74 -0.66
C HIS A 299 -17.86 4.66 -0.52
N HIS A 300 -16.67 4.19 -0.90
CA HIS A 300 -15.39 4.88 -0.77
C HIS A 300 -14.96 5.19 0.67
N ALA A 301 -15.47 4.45 1.65
CA ALA A 301 -14.98 4.50 3.03
C ALA A 301 -13.70 3.66 3.21
N GLY A 302 -13.05 3.77 4.34
CA GLY A 302 -11.90 2.96 4.71
C GLY A 302 -12.32 1.62 5.28
N VAL A 303 -11.63 0.56 4.87
CA VAL A 303 -11.77 -0.79 5.43
C VAL A 303 -10.53 -1.16 6.23
N MET A 304 -10.73 -1.78 7.39
CA MET A 304 -9.69 -2.40 8.22
C MET A 304 -9.58 -3.89 7.94
N ALA A 305 -8.34 -4.38 7.92
CA ALA A 305 -8.03 -5.80 7.91
C ALA A 305 -6.72 -6.05 8.65
N HIS A 306 -6.49 -7.29 9.06
CA HIS A 306 -5.31 -7.71 9.80
C HIS A 306 -4.74 -9.03 9.31
N SER A 307 -3.51 -9.31 9.70
CA SER A 307 -2.82 -10.57 9.42
C SER A 307 -1.69 -10.81 10.42
N VAL A 308 -1.50 -12.05 10.86
CA VAL A 308 -0.36 -12.42 11.71
C VAL A 308 0.92 -12.65 10.92
N ASP A 309 0.82 -12.95 9.63
CA ASP A 309 1.93 -13.38 8.77
C ASP A 309 2.12 -12.53 7.49
N ALA A 310 1.28 -11.51 7.29
CA ALA A 310 1.19 -10.67 6.09
C ALA A 310 0.79 -11.44 4.79
N ILE A 311 0.38 -12.70 4.90
CA ILE A 311 -0.05 -13.54 3.77
C ILE A 311 -1.55 -13.81 3.87
N ASN A 312 -1.98 -14.25 5.05
CA ASN A 312 -3.36 -14.59 5.34
C ASN A 312 -4.05 -13.41 6.01
N TRP A 313 -4.83 -12.68 5.24
CA TRP A 313 -5.54 -11.48 5.70
C TRP A 313 -6.99 -11.78 6.02
N MET A 314 -7.49 -11.16 7.08
CA MET A 314 -8.89 -11.18 7.47
C MET A 314 -9.40 -9.75 7.61
N VAL A 315 -10.62 -9.52 7.13
CA VAL A 315 -11.34 -8.26 7.36
C VAL A 315 -11.82 -8.24 8.81
N ASP A 316 -11.68 -7.11 9.48
CA ASP A 316 -12.11 -6.95 10.88
C ASP A 316 -13.63 -7.08 11.02
N ASP A 317 -14.11 -7.54 12.17
CA ASP A 317 -15.55 -7.65 12.46
C ASP A 317 -16.24 -6.27 12.43
N GLN A 318 -15.52 -5.21 12.79
CA GLN A 318 -15.92 -3.81 12.63
C GLN A 318 -15.01 -3.12 11.62
N PRO A 319 -15.25 -3.33 10.31
CA PRO A 319 -14.26 -3.02 9.29
C PRO A 319 -14.15 -1.53 8.95
N LEU A 320 -15.04 -0.67 9.42
CA LEU A 320 -15.04 0.75 9.04
C LEU A 320 -13.87 1.50 9.68
N ALA A 321 -12.90 1.94 8.86
CA ALA A 321 -11.74 2.72 9.31
C ALA A 321 -11.97 4.22 9.25
N TYR A 322 -12.65 4.74 8.24
CA TYR A 322 -12.97 6.16 8.04
C TYR A 322 -14.13 6.32 7.05
N GLU A 323 -14.77 7.48 7.12
CA GLU A 323 -15.79 7.92 6.15
C GLU A 323 -15.32 9.19 5.44
N ARG A 324 -16.00 9.54 4.33
CA ARG A 324 -15.71 10.78 3.60
C ARG A 324 -16.31 12.06 4.23
N VAL A 325 -17.11 11.94 5.27
CA VAL A 325 -17.56 13.09 6.04
C VAL A 325 -16.50 13.41 7.08
N ILE A 326 -15.90 14.58 6.97
CA ILE A 326 -14.80 15.02 7.80
C ILE A 326 -15.26 16.17 8.68
N ASN A 327 -15.02 16.04 9.98
CA ASN A 327 -15.18 17.11 10.95
C ASN A 327 -13.90 17.98 10.95
N TRP A 328 -14.06 19.27 10.73
CA TRP A 328 -12.97 20.23 10.69
C TRP A 328 -12.86 20.99 12.01
N SER A 329 -11.67 21.48 12.34
CA SER A 329 -11.39 22.21 13.58
C SER A 329 -12.13 23.55 13.72
N ASP A 330 -12.77 24.03 12.66
CA ASP A 330 -13.70 25.19 12.68
C ASP A 330 -15.15 24.81 12.96
N GLY A 331 -15.43 23.54 13.25
CA GLY A 331 -16.75 22.99 13.56
C GLY A 331 -17.59 22.60 12.35
N GLN A 332 -17.05 22.69 11.13
CA GLN A 332 -17.77 22.26 9.93
C GLN A 332 -17.64 20.75 9.74
N ALA A 333 -18.72 20.11 9.26
CA ALA A 333 -18.72 18.73 8.80
C ALA A 333 -18.91 18.71 7.28
N VAL A 334 -17.89 18.28 6.53
CA VAL A 334 -17.89 18.36 5.06
C VAL A 334 -17.68 16.98 4.45
N LYS A 335 -18.56 16.61 3.50
CA LYS A 335 -18.36 15.42 2.69
C LYS A 335 -17.35 15.72 1.58
N MET A 336 -16.18 15.11 1.68
CA MET A 336 -15.10 15.29 0.70
C MET A 336 -15.45 14.64 -0.62
N GLY A 337 -14.95 15.24 -1.73
CA GLY A 337 -15.14 14.71 -3.07
C GLY A 337 -14.51 13.33 -3.24
N GLN A 338 -13.31 13.17 -2.68
CA GLN A 338 -12.61 11.90 -2.50
C GLN A 338 -11.84 11.91 -1.18
N LEU A 339 -11.58 10.73 -0.64
CA LEU A 339 -10.66 10.50 0.47
C LEU A 339 -9.93 9.19 0.17
N GLU A 340 -8.73 9.30 -0.38
CA GLU A 340 -8.00 8.18 -0.97
C GLU A 340 -6.55 8.14 -0.51
N ARG A 341 -5.87 7.06 -0.82
CA ARG A 341 -4.45 6.91 -0.54
C ARG A 341 -4.10 7.06 0.94
N PRO A 342 -4.81 6.40 1.89
CA PRO A 342 -4.47 6.48 3.30
C PRO A 342 -2.98 6.21 3.51
N PHE A 343 -2.39 7.00 4.40
CA PHE A 343 -1.03 6.80 4.91
C PHE A 343 -1.04 7.14 6.40
N GLY A 344 -0.42 6.29 7.21
CA GLY A 344 -0.32 6.49 8.66
C GLY A 344 1.06 6.93 9.09
N LEU A 345 1.14 7.99 9.88
CA LEU A 345 2.34 8.34 10.60
C LEU A 345 2.41 7.53 11.89
N ILE A 346 3.53 6.82 12.06
CA ILE A 346 3.79 6.01 13.26
C ILE A 346 4.90 6.68 14.05
N GLU A 347 4.60 7.08 15.28
CA GLU A 347 5.55 7.68 16.22
C GLU A 347 5.57 6.85 17.50
N GLN A 348 6.76 6.49 17.94
CA GLN A 348 6.96 5.66 19.14
C GLN A 348 6.12 4.35 19.14
N GLY A 349 6.03 3.72 17.96
CA GLY A 349 5.27 2.47 17.76
C GLY A 349 3.75 2.63 17.68
N ARG A 350 3.23 3.85 17.72
CA ARG A 350 1.79 4.14 17.70
C ARG A 350 1.41 4.94 16.45
N LEU A 351 0.29 4.55 15.82
CA LEU A 351 -0.32 5.31 14.74
C LEU A 351 -0.93 6.60 15.31
N THR A 352 -0.39 7.75 14.91
CA THR A 352 -0.75 9.08 15.47
C THR A 352 -1.56 9.95 14.52
N HIS A 353 -1.36 9.79 13.20
CA HIS A 353 -2.04 10.60 12.18
C HIS A 353 -2.34 9.73 10.96
N LEU A 354 -3.44 10.06 10.27
CA LEU A 354 -3.75 9.56 8.94
C LEU A 354 -3.69 10.71 7.93
N PHE A 355 -2.98 10.50 6.85
CA PHE A 355 -2.91 11.41 5.71
C PHE A 355 -3.71 10.83 4.55
N PHE A 356 -4.39 11.68 3.81
CA PHE A 356 -5.20 11.30 2.67
C PHE A 356 -5.00 12.25 1.50
N ALA A 357 -5.03 11.69 0.29
CA ALA A 357 -5.30 12.49 -0.89
C ALA A 357 -6.80 12.81 -0.93
N THR A 358 -7.13 14.07 -1.06
CA THR A 358 -8.51 14.53 -1.11
C THR A 358 -8.74 15.57 -2.20
N MET A 359 -10.00 15.92 -2.43
CA MET A 359 -10.40 16.97 -3.37
C MET A 359 -11.71 17.61 -2.94
N ASP A 360 -11.87 18.85 -3.37
CA ASP A 360 -13.08 19.62 -3.17
C ASP A 360 -14.25 19.07 -3.99
N GLY A 361 -15.45 19.48 -3.59
CA GLY A 361 -16.69 19.28 -4.34
C GLY A 361 -17.23 17.84 -4.29
N PRO A 362 -18.54 17.71 -4.33
CA PRO A 362 -19.25 16.43 -4.21
C PRO A 362 -19.14 15.55 -5.46
N GLY A 363 -18.67 16.09 -6.57
CA GLY A 363 -18.55 15.41 -7.87
C GLY A 363 -17.28 14.60 -8.04
N GLY A 364 -16.36 14.61 -7.07
CA GLY A 364 -15.10 13.89 -7.12
C GLY A 364 -14.25 14.25 -8.35
N PHE A 365 -13.64 13.27 -8.97
CA PHE A 365 -12.69 13.46 -10.10
C PHE A 365 -13.18 14.28 -11.29
N ASN A 366 -14.49 14.38 -11.48
CA ASN A 366 -15.07 15.04 -12.65
C ASN A 366 -15.45 16.51 -12.41
N ARG A 367 -15.52 16.96 -11.17
CA ARG A 367 -16.03 18.28 -10.80
C ARG A 367 -15.18 19.04 -9.80
N SER A 368 -14.08 18.45 -9.36
CA SER A 368 -13.18 19.11 -8.42
C SER A 368 -12.33 20.16 -9.12
N THR A 369 -12.04 21.24 -8.41
CA THR A 369 -11.20 22.34 -8.85
C THR A 369 -9.82 22.30 -8.22
N LYS A 370 -9.70 21.61 -7.08
CA LYS A 370 -8.43 21.40 -6.38
C LYS A 370 -8.34 20.02 -5.74
N SER A 371 -7.11 19.59 -5.54
CA SER A 371 -6.78 18.42 -4.73
C SER A 371 -5.58 18.74 -3.84
N TRP A 372 -5.54 18.10 -2.67
CA TRP A 372 -4.47 18.28 -1.70
C TRP A 372 -4.31 17.03 -0.83
N ASN A 373 -3.24 16.98 -0.05
CA ASN A 373 -3.10 15.98 1.00
C ASN A 373 -3.55 16.58 2.32
N MET A 374 -4.61 16.04 2.91
CA MET A 374 -5.11 16.41 4.22
C MET A 374 -4.62 15.46 5.31
N VAL A 375 -4.79 15.85 6.54
CA VAL A 375 -4.40 15.07 7.72
C VAL A 375 -5.57 14.97 8.72
N LEU A 376 -5.66 13.81 9.37
CA LEU A 376 -6.55 13.53 10.49
C LEU A 376 -5.70 13.06 11.67
N PRO A 377 -5.62 13.83 12.78
CA PRO A 377 -4.98 13.34 13.99
C PRO A 377 -5.80 12.20 14.62
N LEU A 378 -5.13 11.26 15.25
CA LEU A 378 -5.72 10.16 16.01
C LEU A 378 -5.52 10.38 17.52
N LYS A 379 -6.60 10.44 18.26
CA LYS A 379 -6.63 10.63 19.71
C LYS A 379 -6.08 9.43 20.48
#